data_ebc2c7c7166e69a2616ea4b713a6c51e
#
_entry.id   ebc2c7c7166e69a2616ea4b713a6c51e
#
_cell.length_a   1.000
_cell.length_b   1.000
_cell.length_c   1.000
_cell.angle_alpha   90.00
_cell.angle_beta   90.00
_cell.angle_gamma   90.00
#
_symmetry.space_group_name_H-M   'P 1'
#
loop_
_entity.id
_entity.type
_entity.pdbx_description
1 polymer ?
#
loop_
_entity_poly.entity_id
_entity_poly.type
_entity_poly.pdbx_seq_one_letter_code
_entity_poly.pdbx_strand_id
1 'polypeptide(L)'
;IMNKNIDTKKIIISNPLKLDCGKEINNFPIAYETYGELNSEKSNAILVFHALTGDQYVSGKNPITNKDGWWSYVVGENKPIDTNKFFVICANVIGGCMGSYGPSTINESTGKQIGTDFPIITINDMVNAQYELIKYLEIEKLFAVVGGSMGGMQVLQFVANFPDKAKLAIPIACTSSHSAQNIAFNELGRQAIMADSKWENGFYSNYKLNPDKGLAVARMAAHITYLSEKGLQEKFGRKLQDRDSLRYGFEADFQIESYLRYQGSVFVDRFDANSYLYITRAMDYFDLSKQYKGNLSDAFKETKTKFFVISFTSDWLYPTSENREIVIALNSIGADVGFVEIESDKGHDSFLLDVPSFLKTLGDYINSTYKVINERRI
;
A
#
# COMPACT_ATOMS: atom_id res chain seq x y z
N ILE A 1 -3.85 10.11 -20.52
CA ILE A 1 -2.50 10.71 -20.37
C ILE A 1 -1.48 9.74 -19.74
N MET A 2 -1.89 8.56 -19.26
CA MET A 2 -1.00 7.55 -18.68
C MET A 2 -0.38 6.58 -19.69
N ASN A 3 0.08 7.05 -20.86
CA ASN A 3 0.91 6.29 -21.78
C ASN A 3 2.38 6.77 -21.75
N LYS A 4 2.88 7.18 -20.60
CA LYS A 4 4.32 7.39 -20.45
C LYS A 4 4.96 6.01 -20.28
N ASN A 5 5.85 5.64 -21.19
CA ASN A 5 6.82 4.58 -20.94
C ASN A 5 7.54 4.96 -19.64
N ILE A 6 7.13 4.31 -18.54
CA ILE A 6 7.75 4.52 -17.25
C ILE A 6 9.08 3.77 -17.31
N ASP A 7 10.18 4.52 -17.25
CA ASP A 7 11.51 3.94 -17.15
C ASP A 7 11.68 3.41 -15.72
N THR A 8 11.37 2.15 -15.52
CA THR A 8 11.46 1.43 -14.25
C THR A 8 12.01 0.04 -14.49
N LYS A 9 12.66 -0.54 -13.50
CA LYS A 9 13.06 -1.94 -13.56
C LYS A 9 11.83 -2.83 -13.71
N LYS A 10 11.88 -3.78 -14.62
CA LYS A 10 10.81 -4.76 -14.85
C LYS A 10 11.39 -6.14 -15.03
N ILE A 11 10.69 -7.12 -14.49
CA ILE A 11 10.89 -8.52 -14.84
C ILE A 11 9.60 -9.08 -15.45
N ILE A 12 9.72 -10.07 -16.29
CA ILE A 12 8.59 -10.87 -16.76
C ILE A 12 8.56 -12.16 -15.98
N ILE A 13 7.47 -12.41 -15.28
CA ILE A 13 7.24 -13.68 -14.58
C ILE A 13 6.67 -14.65 -15.58
N SER A 14 7.45 -15.65 -15.94
CA SER A 14 7.05 -16.69 -16.91
C SER A 14 6.27 -17.83 -16.25
N ASN A 15 6.45 -18.04 -14.95
CA ASN A 15 5.70 -19.05 -14.22
C ASN A 15 4.23 -18.68 -14.13
N PRO A 16 3.31 -19.61 -14.43
CA PRO A 16 1.89 -19.37 -14.26
C PRO A 16 1.54 -19.05 -12.80
N LEU A 17 0.73 -18.01 -12.60
CA LEU A 17 0.18 -17.64 -11.31
C LEU A 17 -1.33 -17.89 -11.31
N LYS A 18 -1.77 -18.83 -10.49
CA LYS A 18 -3.19 -19.06 -10.22
C LYS A 18 -3.70 -17.97 -9.29
N LEU A 19 -4.77 -17.30 -9.71
CA LEU A 19 -5.44 -16.25 -8.95
C LEU A 19 -6.60 -16.84 -8.13
N ASP A 20 -6.92 -16.20 -7.02
CA ASP A 20 -8.03 -16.61 -6.15
C ASP A 20 -9.38 -16.63 -6.87
N CYS A 21 -9.57 -15.81 -7.92
CA CYS A 21 -10.77 -15.81 -8.75
C CYS A 21 -10.89 -17.04 -9.69
N GLY A 22 -9.91 -17.94 -9.66
CA GLY A 22 -9.86 -19.16 -10.50
C GLY A 22 -9.23 -18.97 -11.88
N LYS A 23 -8.87 -17.73 -12.26
CA LYS A 23 -8.12 -17.48 -13.49
C LYS A 23 -6.63 -17.70 -13.26
N GLU A 24 -5.88 -17.81 -14.35
CA GLU A 24 -4.43 -17.92 -14.35
C GLU A 24 -3.83 -16.80 -15.20
N ILE A 25 -2.73 -16.22 -14.76
CA ILE A 25 -1.93 -15.27 -15.53
C ILE A 25 -0.51 -15.82 -15.70
N ASN A 26 0.08 -15.54 -16.85
CA ASN A 26 1.44 -15.95 -17.19
C ASN A 26 2.12 -14.84 -18.01
N ASN A 27 3.45 -14.91 -18.09
CA ASN A 27 4.26 -13.93 -18.82
C ASN A 27 3.87 -12.48 -18.51
N PHE A 28 3.71 -12.16 -17.24
CA PHE A 28 3.25 -10.85 -16.80
C PHE A 28 4.41 -10.02 -16.21
N PRO A 29 4.40 -8.69 -16.41
CA PRO A 29 5.43 -7.82 -15.87
C PRO A 29 5.21 -7.51 -14.39
N ILE A 30 6.31 -7.47 -13.63
CA ILE A 30 6.41 -6.85 -12.32
C ILE A 30 7.41 -5.71 -12.40
N ALA A 31 6.95 -4.49 -12.17
CA ALA A 31 7.78 -3.31 -12.02
C ALA A 31 8.25 -3.17 -10.56
N TYR A 32 9.50 -2.80 -10.36
CA TYR A 32 10.08 -2.66 -9.03
C TYR A 32 11.24 -1.68 -9.02
N GLU A 33 11.58 -1.22 -7.82
CA GLU A 33 12.80 -0.47 -7.57
C GLU A 33 13.57 -1.08 -6.39
N THR A 34 14.87 -0.80 -6.36
CA THR A 34 15.76 -1.23 -5.28
C THR A 34 16.61 -0.06 -4.80
N TYR A 35 16.93 -0.06 -3.51
CA TYR A 35 17.70 0.99 -2.85
C TYR A 35 18.74 0.34 -1.94
N GLY A 36 19.94 0.90 -1.89
CA GLY A 36 21.05 0.30 -1.15
C GLY A 36 21.68 -0.88 -1.89
N GLU A 37 22.52 -1.62 -1.20
CA GLU A 37 23.27 -2.75 -1.75
C GLU A 37 22.98 -4.05 -1.02
N LEU A 38 22.76 -5.12 -1.78
CA LEU A 38 22.58 -6.47 -1.25
C LEU A 38 23.94 -7.01 -0.83
N ASN A 39 24.08 -7.42 0.43
CA ASN A 39 25.33 -7.98 0.92
C ASN A 39 25.58 -9.40 0.33
N SER A 40 26.82 -9.88 0.43
CA SER A 40 27.24 -11.18 -0.13
C SER A 40 26.41 -12.37 0.39
N GLU A 41 25.94 -12.29 1.63
CA GLU A 41 25.11 -13.32 2.26
C GLU A 41 23.63 -13.18 1.95
N LYS A 42 23.23 -12.14 1.22
CA LYS A 42 21.84 -11.79 0.92
C LYS A 42 20.96 -11.71 2.19
N SER A 43 21.54 -11.25 3.30
CA SER A 43 20.94 -11.30 4.64
C SER A 43 20.35 -9.97 5.12
N ASN A 44 20.53 -8.88 4.33
CA ASN A 44 20.12 -7.52 4.65
C ASN A 44 18.94 -6.99 3.81
N ALA A 45 18.22 -7.87 3.14
CA ALA A 45 17.13 -7.47 2.25
C ALA A 45 15.84 -7.18 3.02
N ILE A 46 15.21 -6.05 2.72
CA ILE A 46 13.90 -5.63 3.24
C ILE A 46 12.93 -5.47 2.06
N LEU A 47 11.81 -6.17 2.09
CA LEU A 47 10.73 -5.98 1.14
C LEU A 47 9.71 -5.00 1.74
N VAL A 48 9.51 -3.88 1.05
CA VAL A 48 8.50 -2.89 1.39
C VAL A 48 7.26 -3.11 0.51
N PHE A 49 6.10 -3.22 1.15
CA PHE A 49 4.80 -3.28 0.48
C PHE A 49 4.14 -1.91 0.50
N HIS A 50 3.79 -1.38 -0.67
CA HIS A 50 3.12 -0.08 -0.75
C HIS A 50 1.62 -0.15 -0.44
N ALA A 51 1.05 0.99 -0.07
CA ALA A 51 -0.37 1.15 0.19
C ALA A 51 -1.19 1.35 -1.10
N LEU A 52 -2.52 1.52 -0.98
CA LEU A 52 -3.51 1.60 -2.08
C LEU A 52 -3.03 2.44 -3.27
N THR A 53 -2.52 3.64 -3.02
CA THR A 53 -2.14 4.60 -4.07
C THR A 53 -0.63 4.83 -4.14
N GLY A 54 0.15 3.95 -3.51
CA GLY A 54 1.60 3.93 -3.60
C GLY A 54 2.11 3.28 -4.89
N ASP A 55 3.41 3.19 -4.96
CA ASP A 55 4.13 2.59 -6.06
C ASP A 55 5.52 2.10 -5.60
N GLN A 56 6.37 1.68 -6.52
CA GLN A 56 7.72 1.21 -6.24
C GLN A 56 8.71 2.32 -5.81
N TYR A 57 8.35 3.59 -6.00
CA TYR A 57 9.23 4.72 -5.70
C TYR A 57 9.12 5.16 -4.24
N VAL A 58 9.69 4.38 -3.34
CA VAL A 58 9.65 4.64 -1.88
C VAL A 58 10.62 5.75 -1.44
N SER A 59 11.70 5.95 -2.19
CA SER A 59 12.77 6.91 -1.91
C SER A 59 13.27 7.55 -3.21
N GLY A 60 14.12 8.57 -3.10
CA GLY A 60 14.61 9.31 -4.27
C GLY A 60 13.50 10.12 -4.94
N LYS A 61 13.66 10.40 -6.24
CA LYS A 61 12.66 11.15 -7.02
C LYS A 61 11.76 10.21 -7.81
N ASN A 62 10.47 10.41 -7.68
CA ASN A 62 9.49 9.74 -8.53
C ASN A 62 9.56 10.33 -9.95
N PRO A 63 9.82 9.53 -10.98
CA PRO A 63 10.05 10.03 -12.34
C PRO A 63 8.79 10.60 -13.01
N ILE A 64 7.61 10.30 -12.45
CA ILE A 64 6.32 10.77 -12.99
C ILE A 64 5.93 12.10 -12.38
N THR A 65 6.02 12.22 -11.05
CA THR A 65 5.57 13.39 -10.29
C THR A 65 6.69 14.39 -10.03
N ASN A 66 7.96 13.99 -10.21
CA ASN A 66 9.16 14.71 -9.81
C ASN A 66 9.19 15.12 -8.32
N LYS A 67 8.35 14.47 -7.49
CA LYS A 67 8.34 14.62 -6.04
C LYS A 67 9.22 13.56 -5.40
N ASP A 68 9.52 13.74 -4.12
CA ASP A 68 10.20 12.70 -3.34
C ASP A 68 9.37 11.44 -3.26
N GLY A 69 10.03 10.29 -3.14
CA GLY A 69 9.40 9.00 -2.95
C GLY A 69 8.43 9.03 -1.78
N TRP A 70 7.35 8.24 -1.87
CA TRP A 70 6.25 8.32 -0.91
C TRP A 70 6.63 7.99 0.54
N TRP A 71 7.77 7.34 0.75
CA TRP A 71 8.25 6.97 2.09
C TRP A 71 9.66 7.51 2.39
N SER A 72 10.02 8.63 1.81
CA SER A 72 11.33 9.27 1.97
C SER A 72 11.67 9.69 3.41
N TYR A 73 10.68 9.79 4.30
CA TYR A 73 10.91 9.95 5.75
C TYR A 73 11.46 8.67 6.39
N VAL A 74 11.15 7.50 5.83
CA VAL A 74 11.46 6.18 6.41
C VAL A 74 12.63 5.51 5.70
N VAL A 75 12.71 5.60 4.37
CA VAL A 75 13.70 4.88 3.54
C VAL A 75 14.69 5.85 2.91
N GLY A 76 15.97 5.63 3.12
CA GLY A 76 17.06 6.43 2.57
C GLY A 76 18.30 6.36 3.43
N GLU A 77 19.34 7.07 3.02
CA GLU A 77 20.59 7.18 3.80
C GLU A 77 20.32 7.84 5.16
N ASN A 78 20.75 7.18 6.23
CA ASN A 78 20.54 7.62 7.61
C ASN A 78 19.07 7.79 8.03
N LYS A 79 18.15 7.14 7.31
CA LYS A 79 16.72 7.07 7.66
C LYS A 79 16.43 5.85 8.53
N PRO A 80 15.20 5.72 9.09
CA PRO A 80 14.83 4.53 9.87
C PRO A 80 15.13 3.20 9.19
N ILE A 81 14.88 3.10 7.88
CA ILE A 81 15.37 2.02 7.02
C ILE A 81 16.55 2.57 6.23
N ASP A 82 17.75 2.40 6.78
CA ASP A 82 18.97 2.99 6.31
C ASP A 82 19.51 2.22 5.10
N THR A 83 19.49 2.83 3.92
CA THR A 83 20.00 2.23 2.69
C THR A 83 21.53 2.07 2.64
N ASN A 84 22.27 2.63 3.60
CA ASN A 84 23.70 2.28 3.79
C ASN A 84 23.89 0.89 4.40
N LYS A 85 22.85 0.32 5.02
CA LYS A 85 22.89 -0.99 5.70
C LYS A 85 21.99 -2.03 5.02
N PHE A 86 20.85 -1.60 4.52
CA PHE A 86 19.79 -2.48 4.02
C PHE A 86 19.62 -2.33 2.51
N PHE A 87 19.39 -3.47 1.87
CA PHE A 87 18.91 -3.54 0.50
C PHE A 87 17.39 -3.55 0.50
N VAL A 88 16.79 -2.44 0.08
CA VAL A 88 15.34 -2.26 0.09
C VAL A 88 14.77 -2.55 -1.28
N ILE A 89 13.71 -3.35 -1.32
CA ILE A 89 12.99 -3.74 -2.53
C ILE A 89 11.55 -3.26 -2.38
N CYS A 90 11.01 -2.60 -3.40
CA CYS A 90 9.57 -2.33 -3.50
C CYS A 90 9.08 -2.62 -4.90
N ALA A 91 8.07 -3.46 -5.02
CA ALA A 91 7.40 -3.74 -6.29
C ALA A 91 6.08 -2.99 -6.36
N ASN A 92 5.69 -2.58 -7.58
CA ASN A 92 4.32 -2.19 -7.85
C ASN A 92 3.43 -3.43 -7.84
N VAL A 93 2.31 -3.39 -7.12
CA VAL A 93 1.38 -4.52 -7.05
C VAL A 93 0.79 -4.84 -8.43
N ILE A 94 0.46 -6.10 -8.69
CA ILE A 94 -0.41 -6.44 -9.82
C ILE A 94 -1.78 -5.78 -9.60
N GLY A 95 -2.40 -5.31 -10.66
CA GLY A 95 -3.59 -4.45 -10.57
C GLY A 95 -3.27 -2.96 -10.44
N GLY A 96 -2.02 -2.60 -10.15
CA GLY A 96 -1.52 -1.23 -10.13
C GLY A 96 -1.31 -0.64 -11.52
N CYS A 97 -0.86 0.62 -11.56
CA CYS A 97 -0.72 1.39 -12.79
C CYS A 97 0.69 1.96 -13.03
N MET A 98 1.70 1.46 -12.29
CA MET A 98 3.08 1.95 -12.36
C MET A 98 4.04 0.94 -13.01
N GLY A 99 3.52 0.09 -13.89
CA GLY A 99 4.32 -0.77 -14.74
C GLY A 99 4.20 -2.26 -14.48
N SER A 100 3.65 -2.70 -13.34
CA SER A 100 3.24 -4.08 -13.14
C SER A 100 1.97 -4.40 -13.93
N TYR A 101 1.70 -5.70 -14.11
CA TYR A 101 0.50 -6.18 -14.79
C TYR A 101 -0.77 -5.64 -14.12
N GLY A 102 -1.58 -4.93 -14.88
CA GLY A 102 -2.80 -4.29 -14.38
C GLY A 102 -3.75 -3.90 -15.51
N PRO A 103 -4.89 -3.26 -15.19
CA PRO A 103 -5.88 -2.87 -16.19
C PRO A 103 -5.35 -1.95 -17.29
N SER A 104 -4.35 -1.12 -16.98
CA SER A 104 -3.72 -0.22 -17.96
C SER A 104 -2.63 -0.89 -18.82
N THR A 105 -2.31 -2.15 -18.59
CA THR A 105 -1.38 -2.91 -19.42
C THR A 105 -1.93 -3.02 -20.85
N ILE A 106 -1.04 -2.82 -21.81
CA ILE A 106 -1.40 -2.98 -23.24
C ILE A 106 -1.41 -4.46 -23.58
N ASN A 107 -2.51 -4.92 -24.13
CA ASN A 107 -2.61 -6.24 -24.76
C ASN A 107 -1.91 -6.17 -26.12
N GLU A 108 -0.82 -6.90 -26.27
CA GLU A 108 0.02 -6.88 -27.48
C GLU A 108 -0.74 -7.30 -28.76
N SER A 109 -1.72 -8.20 -28.63
CA SER A 109 -2.52 -8.66 -29.78
C SER A 109 -3.50 -7.62 -30.30
N THR A 110 -3.98 -6.72 -29.45
CA THR A 110 -4.98 -5.71 -29.81
C THR A 110 -4.44 -4.29 -29.85
N GLY A 111 -3.28 -4.03 -29.26
CA GLY A 111 -2.71 -2.70 -29.06
C GLY A 111 -3.52 -1.81 -28.10
N LYS A 112 -4.48 -2.35 -27.37
CA LYS A 112 -5.37 -1.64 -26.46
C LYS A 112 -5.08 -2.02 -25.00
N GLN A 113 -5.46 -1.14 -24.08
CA GLN A 113 -5.42 -1.49 -22.65
C GLN A 113 -6.38 -2.65 -22.35
N ILE A 114 -6.02 -3.49 -21.36
CA ILE A 114 -6.85 -4.63 -20.94
C ILE A 114 -8.18 -4.12 -20.35
N GLY A 115 -8.16 -3.01 -19.61
CA GLY A 115 -9.36 -2.44 -19.00
C GLY A 115 -10.01 -3.40 -18.01
N THR A 116 -11.32 -3.50 -18.06
CA THR A 116 -12.10 -4.40 -17.19
C THR A 116 -12.10 -5.87 -17.62
N ASP A 117 -11.38 -6.23 -18.68
CA ASP A 117 -11.05 -7.64 -18.96
C ASP A 117 -9.93 -8.16 -18.05
N PHE A 118 -9.24 -7.28 -17.33
CA PHE A 118 -8.29 -7.66 -16.30
C PHE A 118 -8.98 -8.52 -15.22
N PRO A 119 -8.37 -9.62 -14.75
CA PRO A 119 -8.99 -10.49 -13.76
C PRO A 119 -9.11 -9.81 -12.40
N ILE A 120 -10.14 -10.17 -11.64
CA ILE A 120 -10.22 -9.78 -10.23
C ILE A 120 -9.05 -10.41 -9.47
N ILE A 121 -8.39 -9.61 -8.69
CA ILE A 121 -7.22 -9.98 -7.87
C ILE A 121 -7.51 -9.77 -6.40
N THR A 122 -6.71 -10.40 -5.56
CA THR A 122 -6.76 -10.28 -4.10
C THR A 122 -5.40 -9.85 -3.54
N ILE A 123 -5.35 -9.53 -2.25
CA ILE A 123 -4.09 -9.30 -1.53
C ILE A 123 -3.19 -10.55 -1.59
N ASN A 124 -3.78 -11.73 -1.51
CA ASN A 124 -3.05 -13.00 -1.67
C ASN A 124 -2.36 -13.08 -3.04
N ASP A 125 -3.06 -12.74 -4.11
CA ASP A 125 -2.50 -12.71 -5.46
C ASP A 125 -1.34 -11.70 -5.59
N MET A 126 -1.50 -10.50 -5.02
CA MET A 126 -0.45 -9.47 -4.99
C MET A 126 0.82 -9.98 -4.31
N VAL A 127 0.67 -10.64 -3.18
CA VAL A 127 1.79 -11.18 -2.39
C VAL A 127 2.47 -12.33 -3.12
N ASN A 128 1.72 -13.25 -3.70
CA ASN A 128 2.27 -14.37 -4.47
C ASN A 128 3.05 -13.87 -5.70
N ALA A 129 2.54 -12.85 -6.40
CA ALA A 129 3.25 -12.25 -7.53
C ALA A 129 4.58 -11.60 -7.08
N GLN A 130 4.60 -10.88 -5.97
CA GLN A 130 5.81 -10.25 -5.44
C GLN A 130 6.83 -11.27 -4.92
N TYR A 131 6.38 -12.42 -4.43
CA TYR A 131 7.30 -13.50 -4.05
C TYR A 131 8.07 -14.06 -5.25
N GLU A 132 7.48 -14.06 -6.46
CA GLU A 132 8.23 -14.41 -7.69
C GLU A 132 9.40 -13.46 -7.95
N LEU A 133 9.25 -12.16 -7.65
CA LEU A 133 10.36 -11.21 -7.70
C LEU A 133 11.47 -11.56 -6.70
N ILE A 134 11.11 -11.96 -5.48
CA ILE A 134 12.10 -12.34 -4.46
C ILE A 134 12.89 -13.58 -4.89
N LYS A 135 12.21 -14.55 -5.52
CA LYS A 135 12.88 -15.72 -6.12
C LYS A 135 13.81 -15.32 -7.27
N TYR A 136 13.36 -14.40 -8.15
CA TYR A 136 14.20 -13.88 -9.24
C TYR A 136 15.47 -13.19 -8.73
N LEU A 137 15.39 -12.47 -7.62
CA LEU A 137 16.55 -11.85 -6.97
C LEU A 137 17.41 -12.86 -6.19
N GLU A 138 17.00 -14.12 -6.18
CA GLU A 138 17.68 -15.23 -5.48
C GLU A 138 17.88 -14.93 -3.99
N ILE A 139 16.89 -14.30 -3.35
CA ILE A 139 16.88 -14.03 -1.92
C ILE A 139 16.09 -15.15 -1.25
N GLU A 140 16.78 -16.01 -0.52
CA GLU A 140 16.16 -17.16 0.15
C GLU A 140 15.30 -16.73 1.33
N LYS A 141 15.78 -15.78 2.12
CA LYS A 141 15.10 -15.27 3.31
C LYS A 141 15.34 -13.77 3.49
N LEU A 142 14.25 -13.02 3.55
CA LEU A 142 14.29 -11.59 3.82
C LEU A 142 14.67 -11.33 5.29
N PHE A 143 15.40 -10.26 5.53
CA PHE A 143 15.56 -9.74 6.90
C PHE A 143 14.22 -9.25 7.43
N ALA A 144 13.51 -8.43 6.65
CA ALA A 144 12.20 -7.92 7.06
C ALA A 144 11.24 -7.77 5.88
N VAL A 145 9.94 -7.82 6.21
CA VAL A 145 8.84 -7.36 5.38
C VAL A 145 8.12 -6.25 6.14
N VAL A 146 7.88 -5.13 5.48
CA VAL A 146 7.36 -3.91 6.11
C VAL A 146 6.30 -3.27 5.21
N GLY A 147 5.23 -2.78 5.80
CA GLY A 147 4.23 -2.02 5.05
C GLY A 147 3.17 -1.39 5.93
N GLY A 148 2.64 -0.26 5.48
CA GLY A 148 1.54 0.44 6.11
C GLY A 148 0.23 0.28 5.34
N SER A 149 -0.90 0.29 6.04
CA SER A 149 -2.23 0.20 5.45
C SER A 149 -2.40 -1.11 4.64
N MET A 150 -2.76 -1.03 3.36
CA MET A 150 -2.75 -2.19 2.46
C MET A 150 -1.39 -2.89 2.42
N GLY A 151 -0.29 -2.14 2.60
CA GLY A 151 1.04 -2.73 2.75
C GLY A 151 1.14 -3.63 3.98
N GLY A 152 0.50 -3.26 5.08
CA GLY A 152 0.41 -4.11 6.29
C GLY A 152 -0.42 -5.37 6.08
N MET A 153 -1.51 -5.30 5.29
CA MET A 153 -2.26 -6.50 4.88
C MET A 153 -1.36 -7.47 4.10
N GLN A 154 -0.55 -6.93 3.19
CA GLN A 154 0.41 -7.72 2.40
C GLN A 154 1.50 -8.34 3.30
N VAL A 155 1.96 -7.62 4.33
CA VAL A 155 2.90 -8.17 5.33
C VAL A 155 2.30 -9.39 6.03
N LEU A 156 1.06 -9.28 6.51
CA LEU A 156 0.36 -10.39 7.19
C LEU A 156 0.16 -11.58 6.24
N GLN A 157 -0.31 -11.33 5.03
CA GLN A 157 -0.52 -12.36 4.02
C GLN A 157 0.81 -13.03 3.62
N PHE A 158 1.89 -12.26 3.48
CA PHE A 158 3.21 -12.79 3.15
C PHE A 158 3.70 -13.80 4.19
N VAL A 159 3.59 -13.46 5.47
CA VAL A 159 4.03 -14.38 6.53
C VAL A 159 3.12 -15.61 6.62
N ALA A 160 1.82 -15.46 6.37
CA ALA A 160 0.90 -16.58 6.31
C ALA A 160 1.22 -17.55 5.17
N ASN A 161 1.56 -17.02 3.98
CA ASN A 161 1.88 -17.83 2.80
C ASN A 161 3.31 -18.43 2.86
N PHE A 162 4.24 -17.69 3.45
CA PHE A 162 5.68 -17.98 3.45
C PHE A 162 6.25 -17.89 4.87
N PRO A 163 5.90 -18.81 5.77
CA PRO A 163 6.15 -18.69 7.21
C PRO A 163 7.63 -18.70 7.61
N ASP A 164 8.53 -19.13 6.72
CA ASP A 164 9.97 -19.21 6.94
C ASP A 164 10.78 -18.19 6.10
N LYS A 165 10.13 -17.32 5.32
CA LYS A 165 10.79 -16.46 4.33
C LYS A 165 11.10 -15.04 4.82
N ALA A 166 10.72 -14.67 6.02
CA ALA A 166 11.12 -13.42 6.66
C ALA A 166 11.52 -13.64 8.12
N LYS A 167 12.50 -12.87 8.61
CA LYS A 167 12.91 -12.89 10.02
C LYS A 167 12.09 -11.92 10.86
N LEU A 168 11.67 -10.81 10.27
CA LEU A 168 10.91 -9.74 10.92
C LEU A 168 9.74 -9.30 10.01
N ALA A 169 8.58 -9.10 10.60
CA ALA A 169 7.38 -8.58 9.94
C ALA A 169 6.87 -7.35 10.68
N ILE A 170 6.69 -6.24 9.97
CA ILE A 170 6.26 -4.96 10.56
C ILE A 170 5.00 -4.48 9.83
N PRO A 171 3.81 -4.95 10.22
CA PRO A 171 2.56 -4.39 9.76
C PRO A 171 2.25 -3.09 10.53
N ILE A 172 1.98 -2.01 9.79
CA ILE A 172 1.79 -0.67 10.34
C ILE A 172 0.40 -0.16 9.95
N ALA A 173 -0.38 0.35 10.91
CA ALA A 173 -1.69 0.96 10.68
C ALA A 173 -2.56 0.11 9.73
N CYS A 174 -2.77 -1.16 10.07
CA CYS A 174 -3.49 -2.10 9.20
C CYS A 174 -4.57 -2.88 9.97
N THR A 175 -5.23 -3.76 9.24
CA THR A 175 -6.26 -4.67 9.76
C THR A 175 -6.07 -6.06 9.19
N SER A 176 -6.64 -7.07 9.82
CA SER A 176 -6.72 -8.45 9.29
C SER A 176 -7.93 -8.68 8.37
N SER A 177 -8.88 -7.75 8.35
CA SER A 177 -10.05 -7.76 7.47
C SER A 177 -10.71 -6.39 7.44
N HIS A 178 -11.30 -6.00 6.30
CA HIS A 178 -12.05 -4.76 6.20
C HIS A 178 -13.35 -4.80 7.00
N SER A 179 -13.61 -3.72 7.74
CA SER A 179 -14.91 -3.47 8.37
C SER A 179 -15.97 -3.06 7.35
N ALA A 180 -17.23 -3.10 7.75
CA ALA A 180 -18.31 -2.56 6.92
C ALA A 180 -18.09 -1.08 6.56
N GLN A 181 -17.54 -0.28 7.47
CA GLN A 181 -17.22 1.12 7.20
C GLN A 181 -16.13 1.26 6.12
N ASN A 182 -15.06 0.46 6.18
CA ASN A 182 -14.01 0.46 5.15
C ASN A 182 -14.58 0.09 3.79
N ILE A 183 -15.38 -0.98 3.71
CA ILE A 183 -16.05 -1.41 2.49
C ILE A 183 -16.98 -0.32 1.94
N ALA A 184 -17.74 0.35 2.81
CA ALA A 184 -18.64 1.43 2.41
C ALA A 184 -17.90 2.63 1.78
N PHE A 185 -16.78 3.08 2.36
CA PHE A 185 -15.97 4.14 1.76
C PHE A 185 -15.36 3.74 0.43
N ASN A 186 -14.86 2.51 0.30
CA ASN A 186 -14.36 2.01 -0.97
C ASN A 186 -15.45 1.92 -2.02
N GLU A 187 -16.64 1.45 -1.64
CA GLU A 187 -17.79 1.37 -2.56
C GLU A 187 -18.24 2.76 -3.03
N LEU A 188 -18.26 3.76 -2.15
CA LEU A 188 -18.52 5.14 -2.55
C LEU A 188 -17.55 5.61 -3.64
N GLY A 189 -16.26 5.35 -3.48
CA GLY A 189 -15.25 5.67 -4.47
C GLY A 189 -15.44 4.93 -5.80
N ARG A 190 -15.73 3.63 -5.75
CA ARG A 190 -16.00 2.83 -6.95
C ARG A 190 -17.26 3.31 -7.69
N GLN A 191 -18.35 3.60 -6.97
CA GLN A 191 -19.55 4.13 -7.58
C GLN A 191 -19.32 5.50 -8.23
N ALA A 192 -18.52 6.38 -7.59
CA ALA A 192 -18.16 7.66 -8.18
C ALA A 192 -17.44 7.50 -9.53
N ILE A 193 -16.52 6.54 -9.63
CA ILE A 193 -15.80 6.24 -10.88
C ILE A 193 -16.74 5.66 -11.92
N MET A 194 -17.52 4.64 -11.56
CA MET A 194 -18.42 3.96 -12.51
C MET A 194 -19.59 4.82 -12.98
N ALA A 195 -20.00 5.81 -12.19
CA ALA A 195 -21.00 6.80 -12.57
C ALA A 195 -20.47 7.92 -13.47
N ASP A 196 -19.17 8.07 -13.61
CA ASP A 196 -18.57 9.04 -14.53
C ASP A 196 -18.84 8.59 -15.98
N SER A 197 -19.50 9.47 -16.76
CA SER A 197 -19.85 9.17 -18.16
C SER A 197 -18.66 8.84 -19.05
N LYS A 198 -17.46 9.21 -18.65
CA LYS A 198 -16.21 8.92 -19.36
C LYS A 198 -15.57 7.60 -18.97
N TRP A 199 -16.13 6.87 -18.05
CA TRP A 199 -15.57 5.57 -17.62
C TRP A 199 -15.73 4.47 -18.68
N GLU A 200 -16.78 4.53 -19.51
CA GLU A 200 -17.01 3.62 -20.66
C GLU A 200 -16.85 2.13 -20.30
N ASN A 201 -17.46 1.72 -19.19
CA ASN A 201 -17.36 0.35 -18.64
C ASN A 201 -15.91 -0.13 -18.43
N GLY A 202 -15.00 0.81 -18.20
CA GLY A 202 -13.57 0.53 -18.00
C GLY A 202 -12.73 0.51 -19.29
N PHE A 203 -13.31 0.81 -20.45
CA PHE A 203 -12.58 0.86 -21.73
C PHE A 203 -12.34 2.29 -22.23
N TYR A 204 -12.36 3.26 -21.33
CA TYR A 204 -12.20 4.69 -21.60
C TYR A 204 -10.97 5.04 -22.44
N SER A 205 -9.86 4.30 -22.29
CA SER A 205 -8.64 4.55 -23.08
C SER A 205 -8.84 4.33 -24.57
N ASN A 206 -9.76 3.43 -24.98
CA ASN A 206 -10.09 3.20 -26.39
C ASN A 206 -10.71 4.42 -27.06
N TYR A 207 -11.32 5.30 -26.28
CA TYR A 207 -11.96 6.53 -26.73
C TYR A 207 -11.14 7.78 -26.43
N LYS A 208 -9.91 7.61 -25.91
CA LYS A 208 -9.05 8.71 -25.41
C LYS A 208 -9.75 9.57 -24.33
N LEU A 209 -10.59 8.94 -23.55
CA LEU A 209 -11.28 9.52 -22.40
C LEU A 209 -10.54 9.17 -21.12
N ASN A 210 -10.89 9.87 -20.03
CA ASN A 210 -10.49 9.52 -18.67
C ASN A 210 -11.58 9.93 -17.69
N PRO A 211 -12.02 9.06 -16.75
CA PRO A 211 -13.06 9.36 -15.79
C PRO A 211 -12.50 10.20 -14.61
N ASP A 212 -11.96 11.38 -14.95
CA ASP A 212 -11.27 12.25 -13.98
C ASP A 212 -12.18 12.73 -12.86
N LYS A 213 -13.44 13.02 -13.16
CA LYS A 213 -14.40 13.50 -12.15
C LYS A 213 -14.69 12.43 -11.11
N GLY A 214 -15.00 11.22 -11.58
CA GLY A 214 -15.27 10.07 -10.69
C GLY A 214 -14.06 9.71 -9.84
N LEU A 215 -12.88 9.63 -10.46
CA LEU A 215 -11.65 9.33 -9.75
C LEU A 215 -11.27 10.42 -8.73
N ALA A 216 -11.47 11.70 -9.07
CA ALA A 216 -11.25 12.80 -8.15
C ALA A 216 -12.17 12.74 -6.93
N VAL A 217 -13.46 12.44 -7.10
CA VAL A 217 -14.41 12.26 -6.00
C VAL A 217 -14.02 11.06 -5.12
N ALA A 218 -13.63 9.95 -5.72
CA ALA A 218 -13.12 8.79 -4.99
C ALA A 218 -11.91 9.17 -4.11
N ARG A 219 -10.99 9.97 -4.64
CA ARG A 219 -9.82 10.47 -3.89
C ARG A 219 -10.22 11.41 -2.76
N MET A 220 -11.19 12.30 -2.97
CA MET A 220 -11.71 13.19 -1.93
C MET A 220 -12.27 12.39 -0.75
N ALA A 221 -13.10 11.37 -1.02
CA ALA A 221 -13.65 10.48 0.01
C ALA A 221 -12.54 9.75 0.78
N ALA A 222 -11.54 9.22 0.07
CA ALA A 222 -10.38 8.57 0.67
C ALA A 222 -9.59 9.51 1.59
N HIS A 223 -9.35 10.75 1.17
CA HIS A 223 -8.64 11.75 2.00
C HIS A 223 -9.35 12.06 3.32
N ILE A 224 -10.67 12.04 3.36
CA ILE A 224 -11.41 12.19 4.61
C ILE A 224 -11.06 11.06 5.58
N THR A 225 -10.89 9.84 5.10
CA THR A 225 -10.52 8.70 5.94
C THR A 225 -9.06 8.70 6.39
N TYR A 226 -8.18 9.39 5.67
CA TYR A 226 -6.74 9.43 5.97
C TYR A 226 -6.35 10.42 7.05
N LEU A 227 -7.19 11.43 7.30
CA LEU A 227 -6.93 12.49 8.26
C LEU A 227 -7.80 12.28 9.52
N SER A 228 -7.32 12.76 10.66
CA SER A 228 -8.13 12.75 11.88
C SER A 228 -9.09 13.94 11.91
N GLU A 229 -10.20 13.81 12.64
CA GLU A 229 -11.12 14.91 12.88
C GLU A 229 -10.38 16.10 13.52
N LYS A 230 -9.56 15.83 14.54
CA LYS A 230 -8.74 16.86 15.19
C LYS A 230 -7.80 17.55 14.21
N GLY A 231 -7.06 16.78 13.39
CA GLY A 231 -6.16 17.34 12.37
C GLY A 231 -6.88 18.18 11.32
N LEU A 232 -8.07 17.77 10.88
CA LEU A 232 -8.91 18.55 9.98
C LEU A 232 -9.39 19.83 10.63
N GLN A 233 -9.84 19.78 11.89
CA GLN A 233 -10.32 20.94 12.64
C GLN A 233 -9.19 21.96 12.92
N GLU A 234 -8.03 21.51 13.32
CA GLU A 234 -6.88 22.37 13.59
C GLU A 234 -6.36 23.05 12.32
N LYS A 235 -6.28 22.30 11.23
CA LYS A 235 -5.74 22.81 9.96
C LYS A 235 -6.70 23.75 9.25
N PHE A 236 -7.95 23.38 9.13
CA PHE A 236 -8.93 24.08 8.31
C PHE A 236 -10.03 24.78 9.13
N GLY A 237 -10.58 24.12 10.15
CA GLY A 237 -11.72 24.62 10.91
C GLY A 237 -12.84 25.07 9.96
N ARG A 238 -13.33 26.28 10.15
CA ARG A 238 -14.29 26.93 9.27
C ARG A 238 -13.68 28.11 8.48
N LYS A 239 -12.36 28.08 8.25
CA LYS A 239 -11.64 29.13 7.52
C LYS A 239 -12.13 29.23 6.08
N LEU A 240 -12.38 30.44 5.64
CA LEU A 240 -12.76 30.74 4.27
C LEU A 240 -11.52 30.78 3.36
N GLN A 241 -11.71 30.42 2.09
CA GLN A 241 -10.67 30.40 1.06
C GLN A 241 -10.58 31.81 0.42
N ASP A 242 -9.50 32.53 0.70
CA ASP A 242 -9.15 33.81 0.08
C ASP A 242 -10.28 34.90 0.14
N ARG A 243 -11.03 34.92 1.25
CA ARG A 243 -12.14 35.88 1.43
C ARG A 243 -12.58 35.99 2.90
N ASP A 244 -13.42 37.01 3.15
CA ASP A 244 -13.96 37.31 4.47
C ASP A 244 -15.46 37.00 4.62
N SER A 245 -16.16 36.62 3.52
CA SER A 245 -17.60 36.37 3.53
C SER A 245 -18.00 35.24 2.60
N LEU A 246 -19.14 34.60 2.87
CA LEU A 246 -19.71 33.53 2.06
C LEU A 246 -20.23 34.06 0.72
N ARG A 247 -20.11 33.27 -0.35
CA ARG A 247 -20.65 33.59 -1.69
C ARG A 247 -22.10 33.16 -1.87
N TYR A 248 -22.61 32.28 -1.03
CA TYR A 248 -23.94 31.66 -1.17
C TYR A 248 -24.13 30.91 -2.48
N GLY A 249 -23.11 30.11 -2.90
CA GLY A 249 -23.10 29.32 -4.12
C GLY A 249 -22.50 27.94 -3.91
N PHE A 250 -22.21 27.22 -5.00
CA PHE A 250 -21.61 25.89 -4.98
C PHE A 250 -20.10 25.88 -5.25
N GLU A 251 -19.48 27.03 -5.35
CA GLU A 251 -18.03 27.14 -5.39
C GLU A 251 -17.43 26.90 -4.01
N ALA A 252 -16.13 26.63 -3.95
CA ALA A 252 -15.44 26.41 -2.69
C ALA A 252 -15.39 27.70 -1.87
N ASP A 253 -16.13 27.76 -0.77
CA ASP A 253 -16.06 28.82 0.21
C ASP A 253 -15.04 28.52 1.31
N PHE A 254 -15.00 27.28 1.79
CA PHE A 254 -14.14 26.86 2.88
C PHE A 254 -12.80 26.29 2.36
N GLN A 255 -11.74 26.48 3.12
CA GLN A 255 -10.42 25.95 2.78
C GLN A 255 -10.41 24.42 2.63
N ILE A 256 -11.19 23.69 3.45
CA ILE A 256 -11.30 22.23 3.33
C ILE A 256 -11.88 21.80 1.98
N GLU A 257 -12.85 22.54 1.43
CA GLU A 257 -13.41 22.24 0.10
C GLU A 257 -12.34 22.39 -0.99
N SER A 258 -11.59 23.49 -0.95
CA SER A 258 -10.47 23.73 -1.88
C SER A 258 -9.39 22.66 -1.75
N TYR A 259 -9.06 22.27 -0.52
CA TYR A 259 -8.10 21.21 -0.26
C TYR A 259 -8.53 19.87 -0.87
N LEU A 260 -9.76 19.43 -0.64
CA LEU A 260 -10.26 18.17 -1.19
C LEU A 260 -10.30 18.20 -2.72
N ARG A 261 -10.76 19.29 -3.32
CA ARG A 261 -10.74 19.47 -4.80
C ARG A 261 -9.33 19.40 -5.36
N TYR A 262 -8.37 20.04 -4.69
CA TYR A 262 -6.96 19.98 -5.08
C TYR A 262 -6.40 18.55 -5.00
N GLN A 263 -6.67 17.82 -3.91
CA GLN A 263 -6.23 16.44 -3.77
C GLN A 263 -6.81 15.53 -4.86
N GLY A 264 -8.08 15.72 -5.20
CA GLY A 264 -8.70 15.00 -6.32
C GLY A 264 -8.04 15.33 -7.67
N SER A 265 -7.83 16.62 -7.97
CA SER A 265 -7.26 17.04 -9.25
C SER A 265 -5.83 16.57 -9.47
N VAL A 266 -4.99 16.59 -8.44
CA VAL A 266 -3.59 16.09 -8.53
C VAL A 266 -3.54 14.56 -8.68
N PHE A 267 -4.51 13.85 -8.10
CA PHE A 267 -4.54 12.40 -8.14
C PHE A 267 -4.82 11.84 -9.53
N VAL A 268 -5.72 12.46 -10.29
CA VAL A 268 -6.08 12.01 -11.64
C VAL A 268 -4.92 12.04 -12.63
N ASP A 269 -3.90 12.86 -12.37
CA ASP A 269 -2.71 12.96 -13.22
C ASP A 269 -1.74 11.77 -13.04
N ARG A 270 -1.85 11.01 -11.95
CA ARG A 270 -0.90 9.96 -11.60
C ARG A 270 -1.47 8.58 -11.34
N PHE A 271 -2.79 8.43 -11.29
CA PHE A 271 -3.41 7.15 -10.93
C PHE A 271 -4.50 6.75 -11.93
N ASP A 272 -4.61 5.44 -12.18
CA ASP A 272 -5.58 4.87 -13.10
C ASP A 272 -6.89 4.53 -12.38
N ALA A 273 -8.02 4.92 -12.97
CA ALA A 273 -9.34 4.71 -12.38
C ALA A 273 -9.68 3.21 -12.23
N ASN A 274 -9.38 2.39 -13.22
CA ASN A 274 -9.60 0.95 -13.11
C ASN A 274 -8.71 0.32 -12.03
N SER A 275 -7.44 0.73 -11.94
CA SER A 275 -6.57 0.25 -10.86
C SER A 275 -7.16 0.57 -9.48
N TYR A 276 -7.77 1.74 -9.30
CA TYR A 276 -8.47 2.08 -8.07
C TYR A 276 -9.63 1.11 -7.77
N LEU A 277 -10.42 0.76 -8.78
CA LEU A 277 -11.51 -0.23 -8.63
C LEU A 277 -10.98 -1.60 -8.19
N TYR A 278 -9.96 -2.11 -8.89
CA TYR A 278 -9.40 -3.45 -8.63
C TYR A 278 -8.69 -3.55 -7.29
N ILE A 279 -7.90 -2.55 -6.92
CA ILE A 279 -7.14 -2.58 -5.67
C ILE A 279 -8.07 -2.41 -4.48
N THR A 280 -9.04 -1.48 -4.52
CA THR A 280 -10.03 -1.35 -3.44
C THR A 280 -10.88 -2.61 -3.28
N ARG A 281 -11.22 -3.29 -4.38
CA ARG A 281 -11.91 -4.58 -4.31
C ARG A 281 -11.03 -5.65 -3.67
N ALA A 282 -9.75 -5.71 -4.00
CA ALA A 282 -8.80 -6.64 -3.37
C ALA A 282 -8.69 -6.40 -1.86
N MET A 283 -8.69 -5.14 -1.43
CA MET A 283 -8.70 -4.78 0.00
C MET A 283 -9.99 -5.22 0.70
N ASP A 284 -11.16 -5.03 0.07
CA ASP A 284 -12.45 -5.44 0.64
C ASP A 284 -12.58 -6.97 0.73
N TYR A 285 -11.96 -7.72 -0.17
CA TYR A 285 -11.92 -9.17 -0.14
C TYR A 285 -10.92 -9.73 0.88
N PHE A 286 -10.02 -8.90 1.40
CA PHE A 286 -9.05 -9.33 2.38
C PHE A 286 -9.73 -9.63 3.71
N ASP A 287 -9.70 -10.91 4.09
CA ASP A 287 -10.11 -11.43 5.38
C ASP A 287 -9.22 -12.64 5.69
N LEU A 288 -8.13 -12.36 6.41
CA LEU A 288 -7.13 -13.39 6.69
C LEU A 288 -7.68 -14.48 7.60
N SER A 289 -8.57 -14.13 8.54
CA SER A 289 -9.17 -15.13 9.43
C SER A 289 -10.04 -16.11 8.67
N LYS A 290 -10.80 -15.62 7.68
CA LYS A 290 -11.66 -16.47 6.85
C LYS A 290 -10.88 -17.51 6.04
N GLN A 291 -9.67 -17.17 5.59
CA GLN A 291 -8.77 -18.11 4.90
C GLN A 291 -8.39 -19.28 5.81
N TYR A 292 -8.47 -19.10 7.13
CA TYR A 292 -8.13 -20.08 8.16
C TYR A 292 -9.35 -20.45 9.02
N LYS A 293 -10.50 -20.65 8.38
CA LYS A 293 -11.76 -21.13 9.01
C LYS A 293 -12.24 -20.27 10.18
N GLY A 294 -11.97 -18.96 10.12
CA GLY A 294 -12.39 -17.98 11.12
C GLY A 294 -11.41 -17.82 12.29
N ASN A 295 -10.25 -18.47 12.26
CA ASN A 295 -9.25 -18.35 13.30
C ASN A 295 -7.98 -17.65 12.79
N LEU A 296 -7.82 -16.37 13.09
CA LEU A 296 -6.68 -15.57 12.64
C LEU A 296 -5.33 -16.15 13.11
N SER A 297 -5.26 -16.71 14.31
CA SER A 297 -4.01 -17.27 14.85
C SER A 297 -3.49 -18.44 14.03
N ASP A 298 -4.38 -19.19 13.37
CA ASP A 298 -3.98 -20.32 12.52
C ASP A 298 -3.16 -19.87 11.29
N ALA A 299 -3.33 -18.63 10.84
CA ALA A 299 -2.53 -18.06 9.76
C ALA A 299 -1.03 -18.00 10.09
N PHE A 300 -0.67 -17.97 11.36
CA PHE A 300 0.70 -17.74 11.84
C PHE A 300 1.31 -18.92 12.61
N LYS A 301 0.62 -20.05 12.70
CA LYS A 301 1.07 -21.21 13.50
C LYS A 301 2.45 -21.74 13.11
N GLU A 302 2.76 -21.75 11.82
CA GLU A 302 4.01 -22.32 11.31
C GLU A 302 5.17 -21.33 11.30
N THR A 303 4.93 -20.05 11.58
CA THR A 303 5.97 -19.04 11.44
C THR A 303 6.85 -18.93 12.70
N LYS A 304 8.13 -18.67 12.46
CA LYS A 304 9.09 -18.22 13.47
C LYS A 304 9.49 -16.75 13.28
N THR A 305 8.79 -16.06 12.39
CA THR A 305 8.99 -14.64 12.15
C THR A 305 8.68 -13.84 13.40
N LYS A 306 9.56 -12.91 13.75
CA LYS A 306 9.29 -11.89 14.78
C LYS A 306 8.36 -10.83 14.21
N PHE A 307 7.39 -10.38 14.99
CA PHE A 307 6.45 -9.33 14.59
C PHE A 307 6.67 -8.05 15.40
N PHE A 308 6.49 -6.92 14.72
CA PHE A 308 6.38 -5.63 15.36
C PHE A 308 5.19 -4.86 14.78
N VAL A 309 4.10 -4.81 15.52
CA VAL A 309 2.85 -4.18 15.11
C VAL A 309 2.83 -2.73 15.59
N ILE A 310 2.52 -1.80 14.69
CA ILE A 310 2.47 -0.37 14.99
C ILE A 310 1.09 0.19 14.62
N SER A 311 0.48 0.93 15.56
CA SER A 311 -0.75 1.69 15.33
C SER A 311 -0.60 3.15 15.75
N PHE A 312 -1.58 3.99 15.40
CA PHE A 312 -1.59 5.41 15.73
C PHE A 312 -2.89 5.79 16.43
N THR A 313 -2.79 6.64 17.46
CA THR A 313 -3.92 6.98 18.35
C THR A 313 -5.10 7.62 17.62
N SER A 314 -4.87 8.39 16.57
CA SER A 314 -5.91 9.12 15.83
C SER A 314 -6.34 8.44 14.52
N ASP A 315 -5.81 7.26 14.24
CA ASP A 315 -6.22 6.47 13.06
C ASP A 315 -7.62 5.88 13.29
N TRP A 316 -8.61 6.37 12.53
CA TRP A 316 -9.97 5.87 12.58
C TRP A 316 -10.33 5.00 11.38
N LEU A 317 -9.47 4.96 10.35
CA LEU A 317 -9.60 4.04 9.22
C LEU A 317 -9.25 2.60 9.65
N TYR A 318 -8.09 2.42 10.28
CA TYR A 318 -7.65 1.18 10.92
C TYR A 318 -7.25 1.46 12.37
N PRO A 319 -8.23 1.54 13.27
CA PRO A 319 -7.99 1.93 14.65
C PRO A 319 -7.12 0.92 15.39
N THR A 320 -6.51 1.36 16.47
CA THR A 320 -5.64 0.52 17.32
C THR A 320 -6.32 -0.78 17.76
N SER A 321 -7.64 -0.80 17.95
CA SER A 321 -8.39 -2.02 18.27
C SER A 321 -8.20 -3.13 17.24
N GLU A 322 -8.21 -2.80 15.95
CA GLU A 322 -8.00 -3.78 14.87
C GLU A 322 -6.54 -4.28 14.83
N ASN A 323 -5.57 -3.39 15.10
CA ASN A 323 -4.18 -3.79 15.24
C ASN A 323 -3.95 -4.69 16.46
N ARG A 324 -4.67 -4.45 17.56
CA ARG A 324 -4.63 -5.31 18.76
C ARG A 324 -5.19 -6.71 18.52
N GLU A 325 -6.18 -6.87 17.64
CA GLU A 325 -6.67 -8.20 17.27
C GLU A 325 -5.56 -9.05 16.64
N ILE A 326 -4.72 -8.45 15.81
CA ILE A 326 -3.54 -9.12 15.24
C ILE A 326 -2.57 -9.53 16.36
N VAL A 327 -2.30 -8.62 17.28
CA VAL A 327 -1.40 -8.89 18.43
C VAL A 327 -1.95 -10.01 19.32
N ILE A 328 -3.25 -10.01 19.60
CA ILE A 328 -3.91 -11.07 20.39
C ILE A 328 -3.78 -12.42 19.67
N ALA A 329 -4.02 -12.48 18.37
CA ALA A 329 -3.87 -13.71 17.61
C ALA A 329 -2.43 -14.24 17.65
N LEU A 330 -1.42 -13.37 17.52
CA LEU A 330 0.00 -13.73 17.62
C LEU A 330 0.38 -14.19 19.03
N ASN A 331 -0.05 -13.49 20.06
CA ASN A 331 0.19 -13.87 21.46
C ASN A 331 -0.43 -15.23 21.80
N SER A 332 -1.61 -15.54 21.25
CA SER A 332 -2.33 -16.79 21.55
C SER A 332 -1.57 -18.05 21.09
N ILE A 333 -0.67 -17.91 20.15
CA ILE A 333 0.19 -19.00 19.65
C ILE A 333 1.63 -18.91 20.15
N GLY A 334 1.92 -17.97 21.06
CA GLY A 334 3.27 -17.76 21.59
C GLY A 334 4.27 -17.18 20.58
N ALA A 335 3.80 -16.47 19.55
CA ALA A 335 4.68 -15.79 18.61
C ALA A 335 5.48 -14.66 19.28
N ASP A 336 6.68 -14.39 18.78
CA ASP A 336 7.48 -13.25 19.23
C ASP A 336 6.89 -11.96 18.62
N VAL A 337 6.12 -11.22 19.40
CA VAL A 337 5.43 -10.01 18.95
C VAL A 337 5.68 -8.83 19.89
N GLY A 338 6.18 -7.72 19.32
CA GLY A 338 6.17 -6.39 19.93
C GLY A 338 4.99 -5.59 19.39
N PHE A 339 4.46 -4.69 20.20
CA PHE A 339 3.37 -3.78 19.83
C PHE A 339 3.61 -2.40 20.40
N VAL A 340 3.32 -1.38 19.58
CA VAL A 340 3.32 0.02 20.04
C VAL A 340 2.17 0.80 19.39
N GLU A 341 1.49 1.60 20.21
CA GLU A 341 0.58 2.65 19.75
C GLU A 341 1.33 3.98 19.82
N ILE A 342 1.50 4.61 18.68
CA ILE A 342 2.18 5.91 18.56
C ILE A 342 1.14 7.03 18.70
N GLU A 343 1.40 7.98 19.58
CA GLU A 343 0.58 9.17 19.68
C GLU A 343 0.80 10.06 18.45
N SER A 344 -0.27 10.36 17.75
CA SER A 344 -0.28 11.24 16.57
C SER A 344 -1.67 11.79 16.35
N ASP A 345 -1.76 13.03 15.91
CA ASP A 345 -3.00 13.71 15.49
C ASP A 345 -3.22 13.67 13.96
N LYS A 346 -2.31 13.04 13.22
CA LYS A 346 -2.29 13.03 11.75
C LYS A 346 -3.15 11.94 11.12
N GLY A 347 -3.89 11.18 11.92
CA GLY A 347 -4.79 10.13 11.45
C GLY A 347 -4.05 8.94 10.84
N HIS A 348 -4.69 8.32 9.87
CA HIS A 348 -4.12 7.17 9.14
C HIS A 348 -2.82 7.51 8.41
N ASP A 349 -2.69 8.72 7.88
CA ASP A 349 -1.48 9.17 7.16
C ASP A 349 -0.25 9.30 8.07
N SER A 350 -0.37 9.09 9.37
CA SER A 350 0.75 9.18 10.32
C SER A 350 1.97 8.37 9.91
N PHE A 351 1.79 7.20 9.28
CA PHE A 351 2.92 6.38 8.83
C PHE A 351 3.64 6.93 7.58
N LEU A 352 3.02 7.87 6.86
CA LEU A 352 3.57 8.52 5.65
C LEU A 352 4.23 9.88 5.94
N LEU A 353 3.93 10.47 7.10
CA LEU A 353 4.31 11.83 7.46
C LEU A 353 5.48 11.85 8.45
N ASP A 354 6.03 13.03 8.64
CA ASP A 354 7.05 13.26 9.65
C ASP A 354 6.43 13.21 11.05
N VAL A 355 6.50 12.03 11.68
CA VAL A 355 6.12 11.76 13.07
C VAL A 355 7.36 11.24 13.80
N PRO A 356 8.08 12.13 14.53
CA PRO A 356 9.40 11.79 15.08
C PRO A 356 9.41 10.54 15.97
N SER A 357 8.39 10.36 16.81
CA SER A 357 8.27 9.18 17.67
C SER A 357 8.13 7.88 16.87
N PHE A 358 7.36 7.90 15.79
CA PHE A 358 7.23 6.76 14.87
C PHE A 358 8.55 6.44 14.18
N LEU A 359 9.17 7.46 13.57
CA LEU A 359 10.44 7.29 12.83
C LEU A 359 11.54 6.73 13.73
N LYS A 360 11.67 7.29 14.94
CA LYS A 360 12.65 6.81 15.92
C LYS A 360 12.37 5.38 16.34
N THR A 361 11.14 5.06 16.73
CA THR A 361 10.75 3.74 17.22
C THR A 361 10.96 2.67 16.16
N LEU A 362 10.56 2.95 14.91
CA LEU A 362 10.74 2.03 13.78
C LEU A 362 12.23 1.77 13.52
N GLY A 363 13.03 2.83 13.42
CA GLY A 363 14.45 2.73 13.15
C GLY A 363 15.23 2.00 14.24
N ASP A 364 14.98 2.35 15.49
CA ASP A 364 15.63 1.70 16.64
C ASP A 364 15.28 0.21 16.71
N TYR A 365 14.01 -0.15 16.47
CA TYR A 365 13.58 -1.54 16.50
C TYR A 365 14.21 -2.37 15.37
N ILE A 366 14.24 -1.86 14.14
CA ILE A 366 14.87 -2.52 12.99
C ILE A 366 16.37 -2.74 13.26
N ASN A 367 17.07 -1.69 13.67
CA ASN A 367 18.53 -1.76 13.90
C ASN A 367 18.88 -2.71 15.05
N SER A 368 18.14 -2.65 16.18
CA SER A 368 18.35 -3.54 17.31
C SER A 368 18.08 -5.00 16.94
N THR A 369 17.01 -5.26 16.22
CA THR A 369 16.68 -6.62 15.79
C THR A 369 17.72 -7.16 14.81
N TYR A 370 18.20 -6.34 13.87
CA TYR A 370 19.26 -6.73 12.93
C TYR A 370 20.54 -7.11 13.66
N LYS A 371 20.93 -6.32 14.65
CA LYS A 371 22.11 -6.58 15.48
C LYS A 371 21.97 -7.91 16.23
N VAL A 372 20.88 -8.13 16.94
CA VAL A 372 20.63 -9.37 17.71
C VAL A 372 20.65 -10.61 16.80
N ILE A 373 20.04 -10.53 15.62
CA ILE A 373 20.00 -11.66 14.68
C ILE A 373 21.41 -12.02 14.16
N ASN A 374 22.25 -11.01 13.92
CA ASN A 374 23.60 -11.23 13.40
C ASN A 374 24.62 -11.63 14.49
N GLU A 375 24.49 -11.10 15.70
CA GLU A 375 25.37 -11.47 16.84
C GLU A 375 25.15 -12.92 17.33
N ARG A 376 23.96 -13.50 17.11
CA ARG A 376 23.69 -14.92 17.42
C ARG A 376 24.29 -15.90 16.42
N ARG A 377 24.96 -15.42 15.37
CA ARG A 377 25.63 -16.24 14.35
C ARG A 377 27.14 -16.43 14.62
N ILE A 378 27.67 -15.81 15.67
CA ILE A 378 29.04 -15.97 16.17
C ILE A 378 28.99 -16.89 17.41
#